data_a6050bb5230db93d196374e3fc103c40
#
_entry.id   a6050bb5230db93d196374e3fc103c40
#
_cell.length_a   1.000
_cell.length_b   1.000
_cell.length_c   1.000
_cell.angle_alpha   90.00
_cell.angle_beta   90.00
_cell.angle_gamma   90.00
#
_symmetry.space_group_name_H-M   'P 1'
#
loop_
_entity.id
_entity.type
_entity.pdbx_description
1 polymer ?
#
loop_
_entity_poly.entity_id
_entity_poly.type
_entity_poly.pdbx_seq_one_letter_code
_entity_poly.pdbx_strand_id
1 'polypeptide(L)'
;MTVTGMPASTPTRPTSTSSNSLRALMTESVDTQPPPGSPGSRPGSPTSPFQEEVCRARWLARERWLRDRCAAALAAIGIGLAIGSPQCAQAQRLDARYVISMTGIRVGQSAWTVNIDNGHYSVLASGGSVDLLNVLLRGEGTARVSGSIADGRLVPEQFSSSLTEDGEKIDLKMTFAEGNVSAVESNARPPGPDRVPVTQSHVRGVVDPLSALVLPAAGANNSPAKASCERTLAVFDGRRRYDLALSFKRMEETLNKAQGGRVLVCNIVLRPISGHRAESMIMKYVAGRRDMEIAFAPIAGTSFLAPFRLSVPTLIGTMAISATAFETSAQPAEARQ
;
A
#
# COMPACT_ATOMS: atom_id res chain seq x y z
N MET A 1 42.73 17.98 -53.71
CA MET A 1 43.10 19.40 -53.57
C MET A 1 42.81 19.83 -52.14
N THR A 2 43.87 20.03 -51.46
CA THR A 2 44.21 21.00 -50.43
C THR A 2 43.43 21.00 -49.11
N VAL A 3 44.13 20.52 -48.14
CA VAL A 3 44.01 20.60 -46.67
C VAL A 3 44.24 22.03 -46.19
N THR A 4 43.48 22.49 -45.21
CA THR A 4 43.87 23.53 -44.23
C THR A 4 42.80 23.49 -43.13
N GLY A 5 43.00 23.27 -41.82
CA GLY A 5 44.02 23.70 -40.92
C GLY A 5 43.22 24.10 -39.65
N MET A 6 43.45 23.39 -38.53
CA MET A 6 42.97 23.70 -37.17
C MET A 6 43.43 25.09 -36.66
N PRO A 7 42.82 25.65 -35.60
CA PRO A 7 43.41 25.36 -34.29
C PRO A 7 42.44 25.08 -33.15
N ALA A 8 42.99 24.31 -32.19
CA ALA A 8 42.46 24.00 -30.88
C ALA A 8 42.44 25.22 -29.97
N SER A 9 41.39 25.34 -29.17
CA SER A 9 41.34 26.27 -28.01
C SER A 9 41.16 25.48 -26.71
N THR A 10 42.13 25.62 -25.86
CA THR A 10 42.32 25.10 -24.53
C THR A 10 41.27 25.63 -23.53
N PRO A 11 40.76 24.86 -22.59
CA PRO A 11 39.91 25.42 -21.53
C PRO A 11 40.77 25.95 -20.39
N THR A 12 40.57 27.21 -20.07
CA THR A 12 41.11 27.89 -18.87
C THR A 12 40.27 27.53 -17.63
N ARG A 13 40.99 27.10 -16.63
CA ARG A 13 40.55 26.85 -15.26
C ARG A 13 40.40 28.18 -14.51
N PRO A 14 39.32 28.47 -13.79
CA PRO A 14 39.34 29.52 -12.79
C PRO A 14 39.77 29.00 -11.42
N THR A 15 40.69 29.74 -10.89
CA THR A 15 41.31 29.65 -9.57
C THR A 15 40.34 29.94 -8.43
N SER A 16 40.55 29.20 -7.36
CA SER A 16 40.01 29.45 -6.02
C SER A 16 40.46 30.82 -5.47
N THR A 17 39.50 31.57 -4.92
CA THR A 17 39.84 32.64 -3.97
C THR A 17 39.05 32.47 -2.71
N SER A 18 39.79 32.16 -1.67
CA SER A 18 39.46 32.22 -0.25
C SER A 18 39.17 33.65 0.17
N SER A 19 38.13 33.91 0.90
CA SER A 19 38.16 35.00 1.89
C SER A 19 37.33 34.66 3.10
N ASN A 20 38.08 34.48 4.17
CA ASN A 20 37.71 34.60 5.58
C ASN A 20 37.08 35.95 5.89
N SER A 21 36.24 35.94 6.88
CA SER A 21 35.93 36.95 7.89
C SER A 21 34.48 37.34 7.97
N LEU A 22 33.82 36.88 9.02
CA LEU A 22 33.38 37.79 10.09
C LEU A 22 32.74 36.96 11.20
N ARG A 23 33.56 36.81 12.18
CA ARG A 23 33.23 36.42 13.57
C ARG A 23 32.98 37.74 14.29
N ALA A 24 31.83 37.96 14.87
CA ALA A 24 31.69 38.70 16.13
C ALA A 24 30.23 38.84 16.57
N LEU A 25 30.03 38.46 17.83
CA LEU A 25 29.16 39.06 18.85
C LEU A 25 27.63 38.78 18.74
N MET A 26 27.13 37.85 19.58
CA MET A 26 26.59 38.23 20.87
C MET A 26 26.41 36.98 21.74
N THR A 27 27.19 36.91 22.80
CA THR A 27 26.96 36.13 24.01
C THR A 27 25.91 36.86 24.82
N GLU A 28 24.82 36.21 25.10
CA GLU A 28 23.96 36.56 26.22
C GLU A 28 23.67 35.31 27.03
N SER A 29 24.30 35.29 28.21
CA SER A 29 24.12 34.29 29.23
C SER A 29 22.75 34.43 29.85
N VAL A 30 21.96 33.37 29.86
CA VAL A 30 20.86 33.27 30.81
C VAL A 30 21.08 32.05 31.68
N ASP A 31 21.09 32.36 32.93
CA ASP A 31 21.29 31.63 34.15
C ASP A 31 20.57 30.27 34.18
N THR A 32 21.35 29.24 34.50
CA THR A 32 20.89 27.92 34.87
C THR A 32 20.58 27.88 36.35
N GLN A 33 19.33 27.74 36.71
CA GLN A 33 18.94 27.35 38.06
C GLN A 33 18.22 26.00 38.01
N PRO A 34 18.71 24.98 38.72
CA PRO A 34 18.05 23.69 38.75
C PRO A 34 16.84 23.72 39.68
N PRO A 35 15.76 23.06 39.34
CA PRO A 35 14.62 22.92 40.24
C PRO A 35 14.91 21.91 41.36
N PRO A 36 14.37 22.13 42.55
CA PRO A 36 14.53 21.24 43.69
C PRO A 36 13.61 20.03 43.61
N GLY A 37 14.14 18.93 44.09
CA GLY A 37 13.56 17.77 44.75
C GLY A 37 12.14 17.32 44.44
N SER A 38 12.06 16.09 43.93
CA SER A 38 10.89 15.24 44.07
C SER A 38 10.51 15.05 45.54
N PRO A 39 9.24 14.92 45.84
CA PRO A 39 8.77 13.61 46.27
C PRO A 39 7.33 13.24 45.78
N GLY A 40 7.08 11.97 45.73
CA GLY A 40 5.71 11.46 45.83
C GLY A 40 5.23 10.74 44.61
N SER A 41 5.47 9.45 44.59
CA SER A 41 4.66 8.45 43.94
C SER A 41 3.16 8.74 44.08
N ARG A 42 2.49 8.95 42.96
CA ARG A 42 1.03 8.83 42.87
C ARG A 42 0.69 7.59 42.06
N PRO A 43 -0.28 6.81 42.54
CA PRO A 43 -0.67 5.55 41.92
C PRO A 43 -1.29 5.78 40.56
N GLY A 44 -1.09 4.82 39.68
CA GLY A 44 -1.60 4.81 38.31
C GLY A 44 -3.08 5.08 38.22
N SER A 45 -3.42 5.91 37.25
CA SER A 45 -4.80 6.09 36.82
C SER A 45 -5.32 4.76 36.25
N PRO A 46 -6.49 4.31 36.66
CA PRO A 46 -7.04 3.08 36.13
C PRO A 46 -7.41 3.32 34.65
N THR A 47 -6.83 2.54 33.78
CA THR A 47 -7.36 2.31 32.45
C THR A 47 -8.82 1.92 32.58
N SER A 48 -9.68 2.65 31.93
CA SER A 48 -11.12 2.51 31.96
C SER A 48 -11.55 1.11 31.53
N PRO A 49 -12.15 0.31 32.41
CA PRO A 49 -12.61 -1.06 32.10
C PRO A 49 -14.01 -1.05 31.46
N PHE A 50 -14.37 0.04 30.74
CA PHE A 50 -15.76 0.29 30.35
C PHE A 50 -16.29 -0.62 29.24
N GLN A 51 -15.45 -1.32 28.50
CA GLN A 51 -15.92 -2.21 27.43
C GLN A 51 -15.99 -3.70 27.83
N GLU A 52 -15.15 -4.14 28.74
CA GLU A 52 -15.26 -5.51 29.26
C GLU A 52 -16.39 -5.67 30.29
N GLU A 53 -16.66 -4.65 31.09
CA GLU A 53 -17.78 -4.67 32.02
C GLU A 53 -19.15 -4.64 31.35
N VAL A 54 -19.29 -3.98 30.19
CA VAL A 54 -20.57 -3.96 29.46
C VAL A 54 -20.94 -5.35 28.93
N CYS A 55 -19.97 -6.16 28.52
CA CYS A 55 -20.24 -7.54 28.15
C CYS A 55 -20.51 -8.45 29.37
N ARG A 56 -19.78 -8.28 30.49
CA ARG A 56 -20.00 -9.05 31.71
C ARG A 56 -21.23 -8.60 32.49
N ALA A 57 -21.48 -7.31 32.61
CA ALA A 57 -22.64 -6.80 33.33
C ALA A 57 -23.99 -7.15 32.68
N ARG A 58 -24.03 -7.23 31.34
CA ARG A 58 -25.21 -7.71 30.61
C ARG A 58 -25.46 -9.22 30.78
N TRP A 59 -24.41 -10.01 31.01
CA TRP A 59 -24.55 -11.45 31.24
C TRP A 59 -25.05 -11.73 32.65
N LEU A 60 -24.53 -11.08 33.67
CA LEU A 60 -24.93 -11.24 35.09
C LEU A 60 -26.30 -10.64 35.40
N ALA A 61 -26.71 -9.56 34.74
CA ALA A 61 -28.03 -8.98 34.90
C ALA A 61 -29.15 -9.89 34.35
N ARG A 62 -28.84 -10.69 33.33
CA ARG A 62 -29.78 -11.62 32.70
C ARG A 62 -30.05 -12.84 33.56
N GLU A 63 -29.07 -13.31 34.34
CA GLU A 63 -29.26 -14.47 35.23
C GLU A 63 -30.07 -14.13 36.49
N ARG A 64 -30.01 -12.91 37.02
CA ARG A 64 -30.82 -12.49 38.18
C ARG A 64 -32.29 -12.31 37.85
N TRP A 65 -32.60 -11.88 36.64
CA TRP A 65 -33.98 -11.65 36.22
C TRP A 65 -34.75 -12.94 35.89
N LEU A 66 -34.06 -14.04 35.63
CA LEU A 66 -34.63 -15.35 35.31
C LEU A 66 -34.92 -16.20 36.54
N ARG A 67 -34.43 -15.84 37.73
CA ARG A 67 -34.64 -16.62 38.98
C ARG A 67 -35.94 -16.27 39.69
N ASP A 68 -36.53 -15.11 39.47
CA ASP A 68 -37.68 -14.64 40.26
C ASP A 68 -39.05 -14.84 39.58
N ARG A 69 -39.14 -15.50 38.45
CA ARG A 69 -40.40 -15.71 37.72
C ARG A 69 -40.68 -17.12 37.22
N CYS A 70 -40.06 -18.14 37.78
CA CYS A 70 -40.40 -19.53 37.48
C CYS A 70 -41.36 -20.11 38.55
N ALA A 71 -42.58 -19.59 38.65
CA ALA A 71 -43.71 -20.31 39.19
C ALA A 71 -44.98 -19.78 38.55
N ALA A 72 -45.33 -20.27 37.40
CA ALA A 72 -46.65 -20.52 36.85
C ALA A 72 -46.68 -20.42 35.30
N ALA A 73 -47.26 -21.45 34.70
CA ALA A 73 -47.70 -21.59 33.33
C ALA A 73 -46.73 -22.23 32.33
N LEU A 74 -46.75 -23.56 32.33
CA LEU A 74 -46.56 -24.43 31.14
C LEU A 74 -47.73 -24.24 30.19
N ALA A 75 -47.45 -23.66 28.98
CA ALA A 75 -48.17 -23.99 27.74
C ALA A 75 -47.55 -23.27 26.55
N ALA A 76 -46.96 -24.01 25.60
CA ALA A 76 -46.90 -23.78 24.17
C ALA A 76 -46.53 -22.39 23.65
N ILE A 77 -45.37 -22.25 23.02
CA ILE A 77 -45.15 -21.91 21.56
C ILE A 77 -43.65 -21.83 21.36
N GLY A 78 -43.08 -22.78 20.66
CA GLY A 78 -41.70 -22.77 20.24
C GLY A 78 -41.52 -21.73 19.09
N ILE A 79 -41.09 -20.53 19.44
CA ILE A 79 -40.52 -19.58 18.47
C ILE A 79 -39.03 -19.57 18.78
N GLY A 80 -38.27 -20.26 17.92
CA GLY A 80 -36.82 -20.25 17.96
C GLY A 80 -36.30 -18.84 17.63
N LEU A 81 -36.03 -18.05 18.66
CA LEU A 81 -35.17 -16.88 18.50
C LEU A 81 -33.74 -17.39 18.30
N ALA A 82 -33.33 -17.53 17.08
CA ALA A 82 -31.93 -17.59 16.71
C ALA A 82 -31.28 -16.27 17.17
N ILE A 83 -30.72 -16.25 18.36
CA ILE A 83 -29.85 -15.18 18.82
C ILE A 83 -28.59 -15.32 17.99
N GLY A 84 -28.56 -14.63 16.85
CA GLY A 84 -27.35 -14.46 16.06
C GLY A 84 -26.30 -13.81 16.96
N SER A 85 -25.33 -14.58 17.43
CA SER A 85 -24.17 -14.01 18.10
C SER A 85 -23.55 -12.98 17.15
N PRO A 86 -23.26 -11.75 17.61
CA PRO A 86 -22.52 -10.83 16.78
C PRO A 86 -21.19 -11.51 16.44
N GLN A 87 -21.01 -11.90 15.19
CA GLN A 87 -19.71 -12.34 14.72
C GLN A 87 -18.80 -11.12 14.83
N CYS A 88 -17.94 -11.11 15.84
CA CYS A 88 -16.82 -10.17 15.87
C CYS A 88 -16.08 -10.35 14.55
N ALA A 89 -16.02 -9.29 13.76
CA ALA A 89 -15.25 -9.29 12.53
C ALA A 89 -13.80 -9.61 12.91
N GLN A 90 -13.34 -10.79 12.50
CA GLN A 90 -12.02 -11.28 12.82
C GLN A 90 -11.04 -10.61 11.88
N ALA A 91 -9.98 -10.01 12.42
CA ALA A 91 -8.92 -9.44 11.61
C ALA A 91 -8.35 -10.51 10.66
N GLN A 92 -8.19 -10.15 9.40
CA GLN A 92 -7.67 -11.05 8.37
C GLN A 92 -6.33 -10.55 7.88
N ARG A 93 -5.40 -11.49 7.71
CA ARG A 93 -4.06 -11.21 7.22
C ARG A 93 -3.76 -12.07 6.00
N LEU A 94 -3.21 -11.45 4.96
CA LEU A 94 -2.58 -12.12 3.83
C LEU A 94 -1.07 -11.91 3.92
N ASP A 95 -0.31 -13.01 3.85
CA ASP A 95 1.13 -13.01 3.60
C ASP A 95 1.40 -13.65 2.23
N ALA A 96 1.95 -12.88 1.30
CA ALA A 96 2.26 -13.32 -0.05
C ALA A 96 3.72 -13.09 -0.38
N ARG A 97 4.33 -14.06 -1.10
CA ARG A 97 5.69 -13.96 -1.62
C ARG A 97 5.65 -14.11 -3.13
N TYR A 98 6.45 -13.30 -3.81
CA TYR A 98 6.48 -13.27 -5.28
C TYR A 98 7.89 -13.45 -5.80
N VAL A 99 7.99 -14.08 -6.95
CA VAL A 99 9.17 -14.07 -7.80
C VAL A 99 8.91 -13.11 -8.96
N ILE A 100 9.90 -12.27 -9.23
CA ILE A 100 9.93 -11.37 -10.38
C ILE A 100 10.86 -12.00 -11.40
N SER A 101 10.37 -12.21 -12.63
CA SER A 101 11.14 -12.76 -13.72
C SER A 101 11.07 -11.87 -14.95
N MET A 102 12.14 -11.89 -15.73
CA MET A 102 12.23 -11.26 -17.04
C MET A 102 12.51 -12.36 -18.08
N THR A 103 11.58 -12.57 -19.00
CA THR A 103 11.67 -13.63 -20.01
C THR A 103 11.96 -15.02 -19.40
N GLY A 104 11.34 -15.31 -18.26
CA GLY A 104 11.51 -16.56 -17.52
C GLY A 104 12.73 -16.62 -16.58
N ILE A 105 13.66 -15.67 -16.66
CA ILE A 105 14.83 -15.61 -15.78
C ILE A 105 14.43 -14.84 -14.51
N ARG A 106 14.69 -15.41 -13.33
CA ARG A 106 14.44 -14.77 -12.05
C ARG A 106 15.36 -13.56 -11.86
N VAL A 107 14.78 -12.37 -11.70
CA VAL A 107 15.51 -11.11 -11.54
C VAL A 107 15.27 -10.45 -10.18
N GLY A 108 14.25 -10.88 -9.45
CA GLY A 108 13.92 -10.30 -8.16
C GLY A 108 12.92 -11.13 -7.37
N GLN A 109 12.63 -10.64 -6.18
CA GLN A 109 11.60 -11.17 -5.27
C GLN A 109 10.89 -10.04 -4.55
N SER A 110 9.67 -10.30 -4.11
CA SER A 110 8.88 -9.36 -3.31
C SER A 110 8.05 -10.11 -2.28
N ALA A 111 7.76 -9.45 -1.19
CA ALA A 111 6.83 -9.93 -0.17
C ALA A 111 5.77 -8.87 0.11
N TRP A 112 4.53 -9.30 0.29
CA TRP A 112 3.41 -8.46 0.64
C TRP A 112 2.73 -8.99 1.88
N THR A 113 2.36 -8.07 2.77
CA THR A 113 1.46 -8.33 3.90
C THR A 113 0.28 -7.39 3.78
N VAL A 114 -0.94 -7.92 3.75
CA VAL A 114 -2.19 -7.14 3.79
C VAL A 114 -2.93 -7.49 5.07
N ASN A 115 -3.24 -6.50 5.88
CA ASN A 115 -4.09 -6.65 7.05
C ASN A 115 -5.40 -5.91 6.83
N ILE A 116 -6.51 -6.55 7.16
CA ILE A 116 -7.87 -6.00 7.09
C ILE A 116 -8.55 -6.27 8.43
N ASP A 117 -8.89 -5.21 9.14
CA ASP A 117 -9.48 -5.28 10.49
C ASP A 117 -10.43 -4.12 10.73
N ASN A 118 -11.68 -4.43 11.17
CA ASN A 118 -12.65 -3.47 11.71
C ASN A 118 -12.78 -2.15 10.90
N GLY A 119 -12.88 -2.25 9.58
CA GLY A 119 -13.02 -1.07 8.72
C GLY A 119 -11.71 -0.33 8.42
N HIS A 120 -10.56 -0.88 8.82
CA HIS A 120 -9.23 -0.38 8.52
C HIS A 120 -8.44 -1.40 7.70
N TYR A 121 -7.44 -0.91 6.98
CA TYR A 121 -6.51 -1.77 6.27
C TYR A 121 -5.08 -1.24 6.35
N SER A 122 -4.14 -2.14 6.17
CA SER A 122 -2.76 -1.78 5.89
C SER A 122 -2.16 -2.74 4.88
N VAL A 123 -1.30 -2.23 4.01
CA VAL A 123 -0.49 -3.02 3.09
C VAL A 123 0.97 -2.67 3.29
N LEU A 124 1.81 -3.67 3.45
CA LEU A 124 3.26 -3.57 3.46
C LEU A 124 3.78 -4.38 2.28
N ALA A 125 4.60 -3.76 1.44
CA ALA A 125 5.32 -4.41 0.36
C ALA A 125 6.82 -4.19 0.54
N SER A 126 7.61 -5.22 0.26
CA SER A 126 9.05 -5.13 0.17
C SER A 126 9.52 -5.91 -1.06
N GLY A 127 10.65 -5.53 -1.63
CA GLY A 127 11.20 -6.24 -2.77
C GLY A 127 12.62 -5.82 -3.08
N GLY A 128 13.30 -6.67 -3.83
CA GLY A 128 14.67 -6.40 -4.25
C GLY A 128 15.11 -7.34 -5.37
N SER A 129 16.22 -6.96 -6.01
CA SER A 129 16.89 -7.79 -7.01
C SER A 129 17.57 -8.99 -6.34
N VAL A 130 17.72 -10.09 -7.09
CA VAL A 130 18.44 -11.28 -6.61
C VAL A 130 19.92 -11.23 -6.94
N ASP A 131 20.75 -11.93 -6.16
CA ASP A 131 22.22 -11.82 -6.08
C ASP A 131 23.00 -11.73 -7.39
N LEU A 132 22.62 -12.46 -8.42
CA LEU A 132 23.39 -12.47 -9.68
C LEU A 132 23.24 -11.17 -10.49
N LEU A 133 22.14 -10.43 -10.28
CA LEU A 133 21.80 -9.19 -10.97
C LEU A 133 22.00 -7.95 -10.11
N ASN A 134 22.34 -8.12 -8.83
CA ASN A 134 22.68 -7.01 -7.93
C ASN A 134 23.84 -6.14 -8.44
N VAL A 135 24.65 -6.65 -9.38
CA VAL A 135 25.73 -5.89 -10.03
C VAL A 135 25.18 -5.00 -11.16
N LEU A 136 24.06 -5.40 -11.79
CA LEU A 136 23.47 -4.71 -12.96
C LEU A 136 22.17 -3.96 -12.63
N LEU A 137 21.38 -4.44 -11.66
CA LEU A 137 20.08 -3.88 -11.31
C LEU A 137 19.98 -3.81 -9.78
N ARG A 138 20.68 -2.85 -9.18
CA ARG A 138 20.60 -2.61 -7.74
C ARG A 138 19.32 -1.85 -7.43
N GLY A 139 18.31 -2.56 -6.96
CA GLY A 139 17.09 -1.95 -6.49
C GLY A 139 16.51 -2.77 -5.33
N GLU A 140 16.35 -2.14 -4.20
CA GLU A 140 15.57 -2.66 -3.08
C GLU A 140 14.62 -1.58 -2.60
N GLY A 141 13.50 -2.00 -2.05
CA GLY A 141 12.56 -1.03 -1.55
C GLY A 141 11.48 -1.61 -0.67
N THR A 142 10.90 -0.72 0.08
CA THR A 142 9.72 -0.97 0.88
C THR A 142 8.66 0.08 0.56
N ALA A 143 7.40 -0.31 0.62
CA ALA A 143 6.29 0.62 0.57
C ALA A 143 5.22 0.18 1.57
N ARG A 144 4.57 1.14 2.18
CA ARG A 144 3.49 0.91 3.13
C ARG A 144 2.35 1.87 2.86
N VAL A 145 1.14 1.39 3.01
CA VAL A 145 -0.07 2.21 3.08
C VAL A 145 -0.91 1.77 4.26
N SER A 146 -1.63 2.71 4.84
CA SER A 146 -2.72 2.47 5.79
C SER A 146 -3.86 3.41 5.50
N GLY A 147 -5.08 2.99 5.86
CA GLY A 147 -6.28 3.76 5.67
C GLY A 147 -7.52 3.03 6.16
N SER A 148 -8.66 3.58 5.81
CA SER A 148 -9.98 3.06 6.17
C SER A 148 -10.65 2.33 5.00
N ILE A 149 -11.68 1.56 5.32
CA ILE A 149 -12.54 0.90 4.35
C ILE A 149 -13.91 1.58 4.40
N ALA A 150 -14.28 2.25 3.33
CA ALA A 150 -15.57 2.91 3.20
C ALA A 150 -16.29 2.41 1.94
N ASP A 151 -17.56 2.08 2.05
CA ASP A 151 -18.40 1.58 0.95
C ASP A 151 -17.76 0.40 0.20
N GLY A 152 -17.08 -0.50 0.94
CA GLY A 152 -16.40 -1.65 0.36
C GLY A 152 -15.16 -1.30 -0.47
N ARG A 153 -14.59 -0.11 -0.32
CA ARG A 153 -13.39 0.36 -1.02
C ARG A 153 -12.31 0.76 -0.03
N LEU A 154 -11.07 0.60 -0.42
CA LEU A 154 -9.93 1.09 0.33
C LEU A 154 -9.80 2.61 0.12
N VAL A 155 -9.74 3.34 1.22
CA VAL A 155 -9.54 4.79 1.26
C VAL A 155 -8.19 5.04 1.94
N PRO A 156 -7.13 5.36 1.18
CA PRO A 156 -5.81 5.58 1.76
C PRO A 156 -5.80 6.86 2.60
N GLU A 157 -5.04 6.82 3.70
CA GLU A 157 -4.79 7.96 4.59
C GLU A 157 -3.31 8.34 4.59
N GLN A 158 -2.43 7.34 4.65
CA GLN A 158 -0.99 7.54 4.62
C GLN A 158 -0.32 6.49 3.73
N PHE A 159 0.54 6.94 2.84
CA PHE A 159 1.43 6.10 2.04
C PHE A 159 2.87 6.54 2.26
N SER A 160 3.78 5.59 2.34
CA SER A 160 5.22 5.86 2.36
C SER A 160 5.97 4.82 1.56
N SER A 161 7.06 5.23 0.93
CA SER A 161 7.99 4.32 0.28
C SER A 161 9.43 4.75 0.52
N SER A 162 10.31 3.76 0.58
CA SER A 162 11.75 3.92 0.63
C SER A 162 12.36 3.02 -0.45
N LEU A 163 13.00 3.60 -1.43
CA LEU A 163 13.61 2.93 -2.56
C LEU A 163 15.10 3.25 -2.59
N THR A 164 15.94 2.25 -2.79
CA THR A 164 17.35 2.45 -3.12
C THR A 164 17.54 2.17 -4.59
N GLU A 165 17.91 3.17 -5.36
CA GLU A 165 18.18 3.10 -6.79
C GLU A 165 19.57 3.67 -7.05
N ASP A 166 20.46 2.91 -7.69
CA ASP A 166 21.85 3.30 -7.98
C ASP A 166 22.64 3.79 -6.75
N GLY A 167 22.33 3.25 -5.56
CA GLY A 167 22.95 3.61 -4.29
C GLY A 167 22.39 4.90 -3.65
N GLU A 168 21.45 5.58 -4.30
CA GLU A 168 20.73 6.73 -3.74
C GLU A 168 19.42 6.25 -3.09
N LYS A 169 19.22 6.61 -1.81
CA LYS A 169 18.00 6.31 -1.09
C LYS A 169 16.98 7.41 -1.32
N ILE A 170 15.84 7.04 -1.88
CA ILE A 170 14.70 7.93 -2.14
C ILE A 170 13.57 7.56 -1.18
N ASP A 171 13.26 8.47 -0.28
CA ASP A 171 12.13 8.38 0.63
C ASP A 171 10.99 9.26 0.14
N LEU A 172 9.78 8.75 0.24
CA LEU A 172 8.55 9.44 -0.13
C LEU A 172 7.49 9.18 0.93
N LYS A 173 6.72 10.22 1.27
CA LYS A 173 5.53 10.13 2.10
C LYS A 173 4.40 10.92 1.47
N MET A 174 3.20 10.33 1.44
CA MET A 174 1.97 11.00 1.00
C MET A 174 0.92 10.90 2.10
N THR A 175 0.22 12.00 2.32
CA THR A 175 -0.97 12.06 3.17
C THR A 175 -2.19 12.31 2.30
N PHE A 176 -3.27 11.61 2.60
CA PHE A 176 -4.54 11.76 1.90
C PHE A 176 -5.61 12.33 2.84
N ALA A 177 -6.49 13.13 2.28
CA ALA A 177 -7.68 13.63 2.96
C ALA A 177 -8.85 13.64 1.95
N GLU A 178 -9.97 13.04 2.33
CA GLU A 178 -11.20 13.01 1.51
C GLU A 178 -10.96 12.46 0.07
N GLY A 179 -10.11 11.43 -0.05
CA GLY A 179 -9.77 10.83 -1.34
C GLY A 179 -8.84 11.67 -2.24
N ASN A 180 -8.20 12.70 -1.69
CA ASN A 180 -7.25 13.55 -2.39
C ASN A 180 -5.89 13.52 -1.68
N VAL A 181 -4.80 13.70 -2.42
CA VAL A 181 -3.48 13.90 -1.80
C VAL A 181 -3.41 15.30 -1.22
N SER A 182 -3.23 15.40 0.10
CA SER A 182 -3.14 16.66 0.83
C SER A 182 -1.69 17.12 1.02
N ALA A 183 -0.73 16.18 1.10
CA ALA A 183 0.69 16.49 1.21
C ALA A 183 1.56 15.43 0.54
N VAL A 184 2.70 15.84 -0.01
CA VAL A 184 3.76 14.98 -0.54
C VAL A 184 5.09 15.49 0.00
N GLU A 185 5.81 14.62 0.70
CA GLU A 185 7.15 14.86 1.20
C GLU A 185 8.11 13.87 0.53
N SER A 186 9.21 14.34 -0.04
CA SER A 186 10.21 13.47 -0.66
C SER A 186 11.58 14.15 -0.69
N ASN A 187 12.64 13.34 -0.51
CA ASN A 187 14.02 13.77 -0.74
C ASN A 187 14.47 13.58 -2.20
N ALA A 188 13.59 13.08 -3.07
CA ALA A 188 13.90 12.93 -4.49
C ALA A 188 14.18 14.27 -5.14
N ARG A 189 15.10 14.28 -6.11
CA ARG A 189 15.38 15.51 -6.90
C ARG A 189 14.11 16.03 -7.56
N PRO A 190 13.93 17.36 -7.63
CA PRO A 190 12.82 17.96 -8.35
C PRO A 190 12.72 17.41 -9.78
N PRO A 191 11.51 17.27 -10.33
CA PRO A 191 11.33 16.80 -11.69
C PRO A 191 11.95 17.78 -12.69
N GLY A 192 12.68 17.26 -13.69
CA GLY A 192 13.23 18.06 -14.79
C GLY A 192 12.13 18.61 -15.71
N PRO A 193 12.49 19.59 -16.58
CA PRO A 193 11.55 20.25 -17.49
C PRO A 193 11.02 19.31 -18.60
N ASP A 194 11.63 18.14 -18.79
CA ASP A 194 11.25 17.11 -19.76
C ASP A 194 10.03 16.27 -19.31
N ARG A 195 9.50 16.54 -18.12
CA ARG A 195 8.35 15.82 -17.57
C ARG A 195 7.04 16.59 -17.77
N VAL A 196 5.97 15.84 -18.04
CA VAL A 196 4.62 16.39 -18.06
C VAL A 196 4.27 16.93 -16.66
N PRO A 197 3.91 18.22 -16.51
CA PRO A 197 3.68 18.81 -15.20
C PRO A 197 2.55 18.13 -14.42
N VAL A 198 2.75 17.98 -13.13
CA VAL A 198 1.70 17.55 -12.18
C VAL A 198 0.96 18.79 -11.69
N THR A 199 -0.36 18.81 -11.80
CA THR A 199 -1.23 19.90 -11.35
C THR A 199 -2.11 19.47 -10.19
N GLN A 200 -2.78 20.42 -9.54
CA GLN A 200 -3.71 20.12 -8.44
C GLN A 200 -4.87 19.19 -8.84
N SER A 201 -5.30 19.21 -10.09
CA SER A 201 -6.33 18.27 -10.56
C SER A 201 -5.83 16.84 -10.66
N HIS A 202 -4.53 16.62 -10.84
CA HIS A 202 -3.93 15.31 -10.97
C HIS A 202 -3.79 14.55 -9.63
N VAL A 203 -3.94 15.24 -8.50
CA VAL A 203 -3.84 14.66 -7.16
C VAL A 203 -5.20 14.51 -6.46
N ARG A 204 -6.30 14.70 -7.21
CA ARG A 204 -7.67 14.54 -6.71
C ARG A 204 -8.28 13.23 -7.15
N GLY A 205 -9.06 12.60 -6.26
CA GLY A 205 -9.75 11.35 -6.54
C GLY A 205 -8.79 10.21 -6.90
N VAL A 206 -7.64 10.15 -6.25
CA VAL A 206 -6.58 9.18 -6.54
C VAL A 206 -6.32 8.27 -5.36
N VAL A 207 -5.74 7.11 -5.65
CA VAL A 207 -5.22 6.18 -4.65
C VAL A 207 -3.72 5.98 -4.86
N ASP A 208 -3.03 5.47 -3.84
CA ASP A 208 -1.64 5.05 -3.94
C ASP A 208 -1.48 3.72 -4.73
N PRO A 209 -0.26 3.37 -5.16
CA PRO A 209 -0.03 2.16 -5.95
C PRO A 209 -0.37 0.84 -5.25
N LEU A 210 -0.24 0.75 -3.91
CA LEU A 210 -0.54 -0.48 -3.18
C LEU A 210 -2.06 -0.67 -3.02
N SER A 211 -2.79 0.37 -2.63
CA SER A 211 -4.25 0.34 -2.54
C SER A 211 -4.91 0.06 -3.89
N ALA A 212 -4.33 0.58 -4.98
CA ALA A 212 -4.83 0.32 -6.34
C ALA A 212 -4.81 -1.16 -6.72
N LEU A 213 -3.94 -1.95 -6.12
CA LEU A 213 -3.78 -3.38 -6.42
C LEU A 213 -4.59 -4.30 -5.49
N VAL A 214 -5.30 -3.77 -4.49
CA VAL A 214 -6.23 -4.54 -3.65
C VAL A 214 -7.64 -4.18 -4.06
N LEU A 215 -8.29 -5.08 -4.81
CA LEU A 215 -9.59 -4.81 -5.41
C LEU A 215 -10.75 -5.33 -4.55
N PRO A 216 -11.88 -4.64 -4.50
CA PRO A 216 -13.10 -5.22 -3.94
C PRO A 216 -13.61 -6.38 -4.80
N ALA A 217 -14.00 -7.46 -4.15
CA ALA A 217 -14.68 -8.60 -4.76
C ALA A 217 -16.15 -8.22 -5.01
N ALA A 218 -16.60 -8.28 -6.27
CA ALA A 218 -17.94 -7.86 -6.67
C ALA A 218 -18.94 -9.02 -6.82
N GLY A 219 -18.51 -10.25 -6.54
CA GLY A 219 -19.36 -11.43 -6.63
C GLY A 219 -20.14 -11.71 -5.35
N ALA A 220 -21.14 -12.59 -5.46
CA ALA A 220 -21.88 -13.08 -4.30
C ALA A 220 -20.93 -13.75 -3.30
N ASN A 221 -21.18 -13.59 -2.01
CA ASN A 221 -20.33 -14.11 -0.92
C ASN A 221 -18.85 -13.70 -1.05
N ASN A 222 -18.61 -12.45 -1.49
CA ASN A 222 -17.27 -11.91 -1.64
C ASN A 222 -16.36 -12.72 -2.61
N SER A 223 -16.97 -13.37 -3.59
CA SER A 223 -16.23 -14.13 -4.61
C SER A 223 -15.70 -13.22 -5.72
N PRO A 224 -14.61 -13.61 -6.39
CA PRO A 224 -14.15 -12.93 -7.59
C PRO A 224 -15.22 -12.96 -8.68
N ALA A 225 -15.49 -11.81 -9.30
CA ALA A 225 -16.47 -11.71 -10.38
C ALA A 225 -15.98 -10.77 -11.49
N LYS A 226 -16.57 -10.89 -12.68
CA LYS A 226 -16.28 -10.02 -13.83
C LYS A 226 -16.30 -8.53 -13.43
N ALA A 227 -17.29 -8.10 -12.67
CA ALA A 227 -17.44 -6.70 -12.23
C ALA A 227 -16.27 -6.18 -11.37
N SER A 228 -15.48 -7.07 -10.76
CA SER A 228 -14.26 -6.68 -10.03
C SER A 228 -13.18 -6.11 -10.95
N CYS A 229 -13.13 -6.53 -12.25
CA CYS A 229 -12.21 -5.99 -13.25
C CYS A 229 -12.76 -4.73 -13.95
N GLU A 230 -14.06 -4.51 -14.03
CA GLU A 230 -14.66 -3.43 -14.86
C GLU A 230 -14.51 -2.07 -14.17
N ARG A 231 -13.26 -1.55 -14.14
CA ARG A 231 -12.97 -0.28 -13.48
C ARG A 231 -11.71 0.40 -13.99
N THR A 232 -11.64 1.70 -13.76
CA THR A 232 -10.41 2.48 -13.93
C THR A 232 -9.94 2.96 -12.58
N LEU A 233 -8.68 2.70 -12.26
CA LEU A 233 -8.03 3.10 -11.02
C LEU A 233 -7.17 4.32 -11.30
N ALA A 234 -7.49 5.43 -10.67
CA ALA A 234 -6.74 6.67 -10.74
C ALA A 234 -5.60 6.62 -9.72
N VAL A 235 -4.35 6.43 -10.17
CA VAL A 235 -3.20 6.20 -9.29
C VAL A 235 -2.26 7.39 -9.28
N PHE A 236 -1.79 7.76 -8.10
CA PHE A 236 -0.70 8.73 -7.93
C PHE A 236 0.38 8.12 -7.03
N ASP A 237 1.61 8.05 -7.54
CA ASP A 237 2.76 7.44 -6.85
C ASP A 237 3.65 8.45 -6.10
N GLY A 238 3.16 9.69 -5.94
CA GLY A 238 3.91 10.81 -5.36
C GLY A 238 4.68 11.64 -6.40
N ARG A 239 4.83 11.14 -7.63
CA ARG A 239 5.55 11.81 -8.73
C ARG A 239 4.81 11.73 -10.06
N ARG A 240 4.06 10.65 -10.28
CA ARG A 240 3.36 10.36 -11.54
C ARG A 240 1.90 10.08 -11.27
N ARG A 241 1.08 10.62 -12.16
CA ARG A 241 -0.34 10.32 -12.23
C ARG A 241 -0.60 9.44 -13.45
N TYR A 242 -1.24 8.31 -13.25
CA TYR A 242 -1.62 7.40 -14.32
C TYR A 242 -2.93 6.68 -13.99
N ASP A 243 -3.64 6.25 -15.02
CA ASP A 243 -4.79 5.38 -14.88
C ASP A 243 -4.40 3.94 -15.21
N LEU A 244 -4.92 3.00 -14.43
CA LEU A 244 -4.96 1.59 -14.76
C LEU A 244 -6.39 1.23 -15.12
N ALA A 245 -6.67 1.12 -16.40
CA ALA A 245 -7.98 0.65 -16.86
C ALA A 245 -7.96 -0.88 -16.90
N LEU A 246 -8.80 -1.48 -16.06
CA LEU A 246 -8.97 -2.92 -15.97
C LEU A 246 -10.23 -3.32 -16.77
N SER A 247 -10.17 -4.50 -17.38
CA SER A 247 -11.32 -5.16 -17.98
C SER A 247 -11.23 -6.67 -17.78
N PHE A 248 -12.38 -7.33 -17.67
CA PHE A 248 -12.42 -8.78 -17.48
C PHE A 248 -11.81 -9.51 -18.69
N LYS A 249 -10.96 -10.52 -18.39
CA LYS A 249 -10.42 -11.41 -19.41
C LYS A 249 -10.97 -12.82 -19.26
N ARG A 250 -10.77 -13.46 -18.12
CA ARG A 250 -11.22 -14.83 -17.84
C ARG A 250 -11.15 -15.15 -16.34
N MET A 251 -11.77 -16.26 -15.96
CA MET A 251 -11.48 -16.95 -14.70
C MET A 251 -10.51 -18.09 -15.00
N GLU A 252 -9.54 -18.31 -14.12
CA GLU A 252 -8.61 -19.44 -14.18
C GLU A 252 -8.70 -20.27 -12.89
N GLU A 253 -8.51 -21.58 -13.02
CA GLU A 253 -8.29 -22.43 -11.86
C GLU A 253 -6.80 -22.46 -11.52
N THR A 254 -6.49 -22.38 -10.23
CA THR A 254 -5.12 -22.53 -9.74
C THR A 254 -4.96 -23.83 -8.99
N LEU A 255 -3.79 -24.44 -9.12
CA LEU A 255 -3.44 -25.67 -8.38
C LEU A 255 -3.31 -25.42 -6.88
N ASN A 256 -3.16 -24.18 -6.47
CA ASN A 256 -3.07 -23.82 -5.06
C ASN A 256 -4.47 -23.74 -4.43
N LYS A 257 -4.91 -24.86 -3.87
CA LYS A 257 -6.22 -25.02 -3.20
C LYS A 257 -6.41 -24.08 -1.99
N ALA A 258 -5.32 -23.63 -1.35
CA ALA A 258 -5.38 -22.69 -0.22
C ALA A 258 -5.98 -21.31 -0.60
N GLN A 259 -6.09 -21.02 -1.92
CA GLN A 259 -6.61 -19.77 -2.44
C GLN A 259 -8.02 -19.87 -3.01
N GLY A 260 -8.76 -20.91 -2.64
CA GLY A 260 -10.10 -21.14 -3.18
C GLY A 260 -10.13 -21.66 -4.61
N GLY A 261 -8.98 -22.04 -5.18
CA GLY A 261 -8.86 -22.73 -6.47
C GLY A 261 -9.13 -21.87 -7.70
N ARG A 262 -9.60 -20.60 -7.57
CA ARG A 262 -9.95 -19.74 -8.71
C ARG A 262 -9.34 -18.36 -8.59
N VAL A 263 -8.79 -17.86 -9.69
CA VAL A 263 -8.27 -16.50 -9.82
C VAL A 263 -8.99 -15.75 -10.92
N LEU A 264 -9.17 -14.45 -10.72
CA LEU A 264 -9.79 -13.54 -11.67
C LEU A 264 -8.69 -12.87 -12.50
N VAL A 265 -8.69 -13.07 -13.81
CA VAL A 265 -7.73 -12.45 -14.72
C VAL A 265 -8.37 -11.25 -15.40
N CYS A 266 -7.73 -10.09 -15.22
CA CYS A 266 -8.09 -8.83 -15.87
C CYS A 266 -7.02 -8.45 -16.89
N ASN A 267 -7.42 -7.86 -18.02
CA ASN A 267 -6.53 -7.06 -18.85
C ASN A 267 -6.22 -5.74 -18.12
N ILE A 268 -5.05 -5.19 -18.36
CA ILE A 268 -4.65 -3.87 -17.88
C ILE A 268 -4.29 -2.99 -19.08
N VAL A 269 -4.72 -1.73 -19.04
CA VAL A 269 -4.23 -0.68 -19.93
C VAL A 269 -3.69 0.45 -19.06
N LEU A 270 -2.40 0.75 -19.19
CA LEU A 270 -1.77 1.89 -18.53
C LEU A 270 -2.00 3.15 -19.38
N ARG A 271 -2.54 4.20 -18.75
CA ARG A 271 -2.70 5.52 -19.35
C ARG A 271 -1.88 6.53 -18.54
N PRO A 272 -0.69 6.94 -18.98
CA PRO A 272 0.10 7.96 -18.30
C PRO A 272 -0.59 9.32 -18.45
N ILE A 273 -0.72 10.05 -17.36
CA ILE A 273 -1.40 11.37 -17.31
C ILE A 273 -0.38 12.48 -17.10
N SER A 274 0.42 12.42 -16.03
CA SER A 274 1.43 13.45 -15.72
C SER A 274 2.60 12.88 -14.93
N GLY A 275 3.67 13.68 -14.78
CA GLY A 275 4.88 13.32 -14.02
C GLY A 275 5.86 12.39 -14.76
N HIS A 276 5.47 11.81 -15.87
CA HIS A 276 6.34 10.99 -16.72
C HIS A 276 7.13 11.87 -17.70
N ARG A 277 8.25 11.35 -18.23
CA ARG A 277 8.95 12.02 -19.34
C ARG A 277 8.12 11.90 -20.59
N ALA A 278 7.84 13.05 -21.26
CA ALA A 278 6.98 13.09 -22.45
C ALA A 278 7.51 12.21 -23.59
N GLU A 279 8.84 12.18 -23.78
CA GLU A 279 9.50 11.42 -24.83
C GLU A 279 10.02 10.02 -24.40
N SER A 280 9.57 9.50 -23.26
CA SER A 280 9.99 8.18 -22.79
C SER A 280 9.51 7.06 -23.72
N MET A 281 10.42 6.42 -24.41
CA MET A 281 10.13 5.26 -25.27
C MET A 281 9.51 4.10 -24.49
N ILE A 282 10.00 3.84 -23.27
CA ILE A 282 9.45 2.80 -22.38
C ILE A 282 8.00 3.12 -22.04
N MET A 283 7.71 4.37 -21.67
CA MET A 283 6.35 4.78 -21.33
C MET A 283 5.42 4.70 -22.54
N LYS A 284 5.84 5.19 -23.70
CA LYS A 284 5.09 5.10 -24.95
C LYS A 284 4.82 3.63 -25.33
N TYR A 285 5.82 2.76 -25.18
CA TYR A 285 5.67 1.33 -25.46
C TYR A 285 4.64 0.67 -24.54
N VAL A 286 4.80 0.82 -23.22
CA VAL A 286 3.89 0.19 -22.24
C VAL A 286 2.47 0.74 -22.34
N ALA A 287 2.31 2.05 -22.54
CA ALA A 287 1.01 2.68 -22.72
C ALA A 287 0.27 2.22 -24.00
N GLY A 288 1.02 1.80 -25.01
CA GLY A 288 0.50 1.23 -26.25
C GLY A 288 0.03 -0.22 -26.12
N ARG A 289 0.42 -0.94 -25.05
CA ARG A 289 0.12 -2.38 -24.88
C ARG A 289 -1.35 -2.62 -24.49
N ARG A 290 -1.87 -3.74 -25.00
CA ARG A 290 -3.23 -4.24 -24.70
C ARG A 290 -3.22 -5.70 -24.23
N ASP A 291 -2.04 -6.27 -24.07
CA ASP A 291 -1.76 -7.65 -23.66
C ASP A 291 -1.14 -7.77 -22.27
N MET A 292 -1.17 -6.70 -21.48
CA MET A 292 -0.85 -6.77 -20.05
C MET A 292 -1.99 -7.44 -19.28
N GLU A 293 -1.63 -8.33 -18.37
CA GLU A 293 -2.59 -9.08 -17.56
C GLU A 293 -2.22 -9.03 -16.08
N ILE A 294 -3.24 -8.96 -15.24
CA ILE A 294 -3.12 -9.20 -13.80
C ILE A 294 -4.15 -10.24 -13.37
N ALA A 295 -3.72 -11.24 -12.62
CA ALA A 295 -4.60 -12.18 -11.95
C ALA A 295 -4.73 -11.81 -10.48
N PHE A 296 -5.94 -11.86 -9.96
CA PHE A 296 -6.26 -11.59 -8.57
C PHE A 296 -6.81 -12.85 -7.90
N ALA A 297 -6.36 -13.10 -6.67
CA ALA A 297 -6.88 -14.15 -5.80
C ALA A 297 -7.64 -13.54 -4.61
N PRO A 298 -8.67 -14.22 -4.07
CA PRO A 298 -9.39 -13.73 -2.89
C PRO A 298 -8.51 -13.76 -1.64
N ILE A 299 -8.64 -12.74 -0.81
CA ILE A 299 -8.15 -12.74 0.56
C ILE A 299 -9.24 -13.40 1.41
N ALA A 300 -9.01 -14.64 1.87
CA ALA A 300 -10.03 -15.40 2.57
C ALA A 300 -10.57 -14.64 3.79
N GLY A 301 -11.88 -14.74 4.02
CA GLY A 301 -12.56 -14.05 5.12
C GLY A 301 -12.79 -12.56 4.89
N THR A 302 -12.46 -12.01 3.72
CA THR A 302 -12.67 -10.60 3.37
C THR A 302 -13.47 -10.45 2.09
N SER A 303 -13.85 -9.20 1.78
CA SER A 303 -14.44 -8.80 0.50
C SER A 303 -13.40 -8.25 -0.50
N PHE A 304 -12.13 -8.66 -0.38
CA PHE A 304 -11.04 -8.12 -1.18
C PHE A 304 -10.26 -9.20 -1.91
N LEU A 305 -9.65 -8.78 -3.02
CA LEU A 305 -8.79 -9.57 -3.88
C LEU A 305 -7.41 -8.94 -3.88
N ALA A 306 -6.35 -9.74 -3.84
CA ALA A 306 -4.97 -9.28 -3.95
C ALA A 306 -4.29 -9.83 -5.22
N PRO A 307 -3.21 -9.18 -5.71
CA PRO A 307 -2.48 -9.65 -6.89
C PRO A 307 -1.92 -11.06 -6.67
N PHE A 308 -2.11 -11.92 -7.66
CA PHE A 308 -1.56 -13.27 -7.68
C PHE A 308 -0.50 -13.43 -8.76
N ARG A 309 -0.71 -12.84 -9.91
CA ARG A 309 0.22 -12.83 -11.03
C ARG A 309 0.05 -11.55 -11.84
N LEU A 310 1.14 -10.96 -12.29
CA LEU A 310 1.17 -9.82 -13.20
C LEU A 310 2.07 -10.16 -14.38
N SER A 311 1.66 -9.84 -15.60
CA SER A 311 2.45 -10.01 -16.82
C SER A 311 2.46 -8.69 -17.60
N VAL A 312 3.65 -8.17 -17.85
CA VAL A 312 3.86 -6.90 -18.55
C VAL A 312 4.89 -7.11 -19.66
N PRO A 313 4.48 -7.05 -20.94
CA PRO A 313 5.42 -7.00 -22.05
C PRO A 313 6.28 -5.73 -21.99
N THR A 314 7.57 -5.88 -22.10
CA THR A 314 8.57 -4.79 -22.13
C THR A 314 9.36 -4.83 -23.43
N LEU A 315 10.21 -3.82 -23.69
CA LEU A 315 11.06 -3.77 -24.88
C LEU A 315 12.08 -4.92 -24.96
N ILE A 316 12.43 -5.51 -23.82
CA ILE A 316 13.44 -6.58 -23.73
C ILE A 316 12.83 -7.94 -23.35
N GLY A 317 11.50 -8.08 -23.47
CA GLY A 317 10.78 -9.30 -23.20
C GLY A 317 9.67 -9.11 -22.18
N THR A 318 9.09 -10.20 -21.69
CA THR A 318 7.98 -10.14 -20.73
C THR A 318 8.49 -10.18 -19.31
N MET A 319 8.13 -9.14 -18.53
CA MET A 319 8.27 -9.15 -17.08
C MET A 319 7.06 -9.85 -16.48
N ALA A 320 7.29 -10.82 -15.63
CA ALA A 320 6.25 -11.51 -14.88
C ALA A 320 6.54 -11.43 -13.36
N ILE A 321 5.49 -11.16 -12.58
CA ILE A 321 5.49 -11.26 -11.12
C ILE A 321 4.49 -12.35 -10.78
N SER A 322 4.92 -13.39 -10.06
CA SER A 322 4.07 -14.54 -9.75
C SER A 322 4.19 -14.92 -8.28
N ALA A 323 3.05 -15.14 -7.63
CA ALA A 323 3.01 -15.59 -6.25
C ALA A 323 3.57 -17.01 -6.12
N THR A 324 4.53 -17.19 -5.21
CA THR A 324 5.09 -18.48 -4.81
C THR A 324 4.55 -18.95 -3.47
N ALA A 325 4.07 -18.02 -2.64
CA ALA A 325 3.27 -18.27 -1.46
C ALA A 325 2.16 -17.23 -1.39
N PHE A 326 0.99 -17.63 -0.91
CA PHE A 326 -0.18 -16.76 -0.76
C PHE A 326 -1.05 -17.35 0.35
N GLU A 327 -0.82 -16.92 1.57
CA GLU A 327 -1.37 -17.52 2.77
C GLU A 327 -2.26 -16.50 3.48
N THR A 328 -3.50 -16.90 3.77
CA THR A 328 -4.44 -16.08 4.55
C THR A 328 -4.63 -16.71 5.92
N SER A 329 -4.59 -15.90 6.95
CA SER A 329 -4.83 -16.30 8.34
C SER A 329 -5.78 -15.33 9.03
N ALA A 330 -6.64 -15.86 9.88
CA ALA A 330 -7.37 -15.07 10.84
C ALA A 330 -6.41 -14.65 11.96
N GLN A 331 -6.29 -13.35 12.23
CA GLN A 331 -5.53 -12.87 13.36
C GLN A 331 -6.43 -12.81 14.60
N PRO A 332 -5.94 -13.23 15.79
CA PRO A 332 -6.58 -12.85 17.04
C PRO A 332 -6.63 -11.32 17.11
N ALA A 333 -7.75 -10.77 17.59
CA ALA A 333 -7.82 -9.34 17.86
C ALA A 333 -6.72 -8.99 18.87
N GLU A 334 -5.61 -8.41 18.40
CA GLU A 334 -4.58 -7.90 19.30
C GLU A 334 -5.18 -6.74 20.08
N ALA A 335 -5.15 -6.87 21.41
CA ALA A 335 -5.45 -5.76 22.30
C ALA A 335 -4.48 -4.62 21.96
N ARG A 336 -5.01 -3.51 21.46
CA ARG A 336 -4.24 -2.29 21.23
C ARG A 336 -3.70 -1.82 22.57
N GLN A 337 -2.38 -1.91 22.74
CA GLN A 337 -1.65 -1.23 23.80
C GLN A 337 -1.49 0.24 23.46
#